data_707b987a685f1479708e175078f12863
#
_entry.id   707b987a685f1479708e175078f12863
#
_cell.length_a   1.000
_cell.length_b   1.000
_cell.length_c   1.000
_cell.angle_alpha   90.00
_cell.angle_beta   90.00
_cell.angle_gamma   90.00
#
_symmetry.space_group_name_H-M   'P 1'
#
loop_
_entity.id
_entity.type
_entity.pdbx_description
1 polymer ?
#
loop_
_entity_poly.entity_id
_entity_poly.type
_entity_poly.pdbx_seq_one_letter_code
_entity_poly.pdbx_strand_id
1 'polypeptide(L)'
;MVNDAVPVPGHDGPAPSCVVLIGPPGSGKTTVGRALAALLDVAFRDTDHAIESQEGRSISDIFMDDGELRFRQLEQAEVASSLASHSGVLSLGGGAVMDRATEAAIAGHTVVFLDVGIADAAKRVGFDRSRPMLAVNPRGQWMQMMDARRPTYERLATFAVQTAGRTPQDIAAEIAQRLGKPR
;
A
#
# COMPACT_ATOMS: atom_id res chain seq x y z
N MET A 1 24.53 -24.65 38.12
CA MET A 1 24.41 -24.53 36.68
C MET A 1 23.59 -23.26 36.42
N VAL A 2 24.27 -22.17 36.15
CA VAL A 2 23.64 -20.86 35.85
C VAL A 2 23.39 -20.81 34.35
N ASN A 3 22.14 -20.60 34.01
CA ASN A 3 21.65 -20.51 32.62
C ASN A 3 21.91 -19.08 32.14
N ASP A 4 23.04 -18.88 31.43
CA ASP A 4 23.33 -17.61 30.77
C ASP A 4 22.37 -17.42 29.57
N ALA A 5 21.29 -16.70 29.80
CA ALA A 5 20.46 -16.19 28.73
C ALA A 5 21.21 -15.08 28.01
N VAL A 6 21.64 -15.36 26.77
CA VAL A 6 22.24 -14.37 25.86
C VAL A 6 21.19 -13.28 25.58
N PRO A 7 21.47 -11.99 25.88
CA PRO A 7 20.55 -10.92 25.54
C PRO A 7 20.50 -10.76 24.01
N VAL A 8 19.30 -10.81 23.46
CA VAL A 8 19.02 -10.45 22.06
C VAL A 8 19.32 -8.96 21.91
N PRO A 9 20.17 -8.53 20.97
CA PRO A 9 20.44 -7.11 20.79
C PRO A 9 19.17 -6.38 20.37
N GLY A 10 18.68 -5.50 21.26
CA GLY A 10 17.64 -4.55 20.96
C GLY A 10 18.11 -3.63 19.85
N HIS A 11 17.32 -3.50 18.79
CA HIS A 11 17.53 -2.49 17.76
C HIS A 11 17.13 -1.12 18.33
N ASP A 12 18.06 -0.44 19.01
CA ASP A 12 17.93 0.94 19.48
C ASP A 12 18.21 1.97 18.37
N GLY A 13 17.94 1.63 17.12
CA GLY A 13 17.97 2.58 16.00
C GLY A 13 16.59 3.22 15.80
N PRO A 14 16.51 4.45 15.21
CA PRO A 14 15.22 5.00 14.80
C PRO A 14 14.52 3.99 13.88
N ALA A 15 13.19 3.82 14.09
CA ALA A 15 12.39 2.92 13.27
C ALA A 15 12.64 3.19 11.78
N PRO A 16 12.73 2.14 10.92
CA PRO A 16 13.01 2.32 9.50
C PRO A 16 12.00 3.28 8.89
N SER A 17 12.50 4.31 8.20
CA SER A 17 11.67 5.32 7.54
C SER A 17 11.23 4.80 6.18
N CYS A 18 9.91 4.58 6.00
CA CYS A 18 9.32 4.18 4.73
C CYS A 18 8.67 5.37 3.99
N VAL A 19 8.72 5.32 2.65
CA VAL A 19 7.76 6.05 1.81
C VAL A 19 6.57 5.13 1.56
N VAL A 20 5.46 5.45 2.20
CA VAL A 20 4.23 4.63 2.17
C VAL A 20 3.32 5.13 1.05
N LEU A 21 2.98 4.25 0.10
CA LEU A 21 2.06 4.55 -0.99
C LEU A 21 0.65 4.06 -0.63
N ILE A 22 -0.32 4.97 -0.66
CA ILE A 22 -1.73 4.69 -0.44
C ILE A 22 -2.58 5.13 -1.63
N GLY A 23 -3.80 4.61 -1.74
CA GLY A 23 -4.73 4.96 -2.80
C GLY A 23 -5.60 3.79 -3.24
N PRO A 24 -6.62 4.05 -4.09
CA PRO A 24 -7.58 3.05 -4.50
C PRO A 24 -6.96 1.98 -5.43
N PRO A 25 -7.70 0.88 -5.66
CA PRO A 25 -7.37 -0.05 -6.74
C PRO A 25 -7.25 0.67 -8.09
N GLY A 26 -6.22 0.35 -8.87
CA GLY A 26 -5.95 1.00 -10.16
C GLY A 26 -5.19 2.32 -10.08
N SER A 27 -4.83 2.82 -8.89
CA SER A 27 -4.01 4.03 -8.77
C SER A 27 -2.56 3.85 -9.21
N GLY A 28 -2.09 2.58 -9.34
CA GLY A 28 -0.75 2.26 -9.83
C GLY A 28 0.31 2.13 -8.74
N LYS A 29 -0.08 1.95 -7.47
CA LYS A 29 0.85 1.85 -6.32
C LYS A 29 2.02 0.90 -6.54
N THR A 30 1.74 -0.33 -6.97
CA THR A 30 2.78 -1.34 -7.21
C THR A 30 3.76 -0.91 -8.31
N THR A 31 3.24 -0.40 -9.43
CA THR A 31 4.07 -0.01 -10.58
C THR A 31 4.88 1.25 -10.30
N VAL A 32 4.24 2.26 -9.71
CA VAL A 32 4.91 3.52 -9.29
C VAL A 32 5.89 3.23 -8.16
N GLY A 33 5.51 2.37 -7.21
CA GLY A 33 6.36 2.00 -6.09
C GLY A 33 7.66 1.33 -6.52
N ARG A 34 7.59 0.41 -7.48
CA ARG A 34 8.79 -0.20 -8.07
C ARG A 34 9.67 0.82 -8.80
N ALA A 35 9.05 1.72 -9.58
CA ALA A 35 9.78 2.78 -10.28
C ALA A 35 10.45 3.76 -9.30
N LEU A 36 9.75 4.13 -8.23
CA LEU A 36 10.27 5.00 -7.18
C LEU A 36 11.41 4.33 -6.41
N ALA A 37 11.25 3.08 -6.02
CA ALA A 37 12.28 2.33 -5.31
C ALA A 37 13.56 2.20 -6.15
N ALA A 38 13.42 1.88 -7.43
CA ALA A 38 14.56 1.85 -8.36
C ALA A 38 15.24 3.22 -8.51
N LEU A 39 14.45 4.31 -8.60
CA LEU A 39 14.98 5.68 -8.71
C LEU A 39 15.73 6.11 -7.44
N LEU A 40 15.26 5.67 -6.27
CA LEU A 40 15.86 6.02 -4.97
C LEU A 40 16.96 5.06 -4.53
N ASP A 41 17.19 3.97 -5.27
CA ASP A 41 18.08 2.87 -4.91
C ASP A 41 17.76 2.26 -3.53
N VAL A 42 16.47 1.97 -3.31
CA VAL A 42 15.95 1.35 -2.08
C VAL A 42 15.07 0.14 -2.39
N ALA A 43 14.77 -0.66 -1.36
CA ALA A 43 13.89 -1.82 -1.51
C ALA A 43 12.43 -1.40 -1.74
N PHE A 44 11.66 -2.26 -2.44
CA PHE A 44 10.22 -2.16 -2.64
C PHE A 44 9.51 -3.34 -1.99
N ARG A 45 8.41 -3.06 -1.29
CA ARG A 45 7.50 -4.08 -0.75
C ARG A 45 6.05 -3.70 -1.04
N ASP A 46 5.23 -4.70 -1.36
CA ASP A 46 3.78 -4.57 -1.56
C ASP A 46 3.09 -5.52 -0.58
N THR A 47 2.22 -4.99 0.29
CA THR A 47 1.57 -5.79 1.35
C THR A 47 0.60 -6.82 0.81
N ASP A 48 -0.12 -6.51 -0.28
CA ASP A 48 -1.01 -7.47 -0.92
C ASP A 48 -0.22 -8.68 -1.45
N HIS A 49 0.88 -8.42 -2.14
CA HIS A 49 1.76 -9.48 -2.66
C HIS A 49 2.44 -10.29 -1.54
N ALA A 50 2.83 -9.62 -0.44
CA ALA A 50 3.41 -10.31 0.71
C ALA A 50 2.41 -11.28 1.35
N ILE A 51 1.15 -10.87 1.52
CA ILE A 51 0.08 -11.72 2.04
C ILE A 51 -0.14 -12.93 1.11
N GLU A 52 -0.26 -12.72 -0.20
CA GLU A 52 -0.44 -13.82 -1.16
C GLU A 52 0.73 -14.81 -1.12
N SER A 53 1.95 -14.31 -0.98
CA SER A 53 3.15 -15.14 -0.87
C SER A 53 3.20 -15.96 0.42
N GLN A 54 2.76 -15.39 1.54
CA GLN A 54 2.72 -16.07 2.84
C GLN A 54 1.62 -17.11 2.92
N GLU A 55 0.44 -16.78 2.39
CA GLU A 55 -0.73 -17.68 2.41
C GLU A 55 -0.70 -18.74 1.30
N GLY A 56 0.16 -18.56 0.28
CA GLY A 56 0.26 -19.47 -0.87
C GLY A 56 -0.97 -19.49 -1.78
N ARG A 57 -1.83 -18.47 -1.69
CA ARG A 57 -3.09 -18.32 -2.43
C ARG A 57 -3.42 -16.85 -2.68
N SER A 58 -4.30 -16.58 -3.64
CA SER A 58 -4.69 -15.22 -3.97
C SER A 58 -5.53 -14.56 -2.87
N ILE A 59 -5.52 -13.23 -2.83
CA ILE A 59 -6.42 -12.45 -1.94
C ILE A 59 -7.88 -12.79 -2.24
N SER A 60 -8.24 -13.02 -3.50
CA SER A 60 -9.59 -13.44 -3.88
C SER A 60 -9.97 -14.77 -3.24
N ASP A 61 -9.07 -15.76 -3.21
CA ASP A 61 -9.32 -17.05 -2.58
C ASP A 61 -9.44 -16.90 -1.05
N ILE A 62 -8.60 -16.07 -0.41
CA ILE A 62 -8.72 -15.76 1.01
C ILE A 62 -10.09 -15.17 1.34
N PHE A 63 -10.57 -14.22 0.53
CA PHE A 63 -11.91 -13.64 0.71
C PHE A 63 -13.03 -14.67 0.54
N MET A 64 -12.91 -15.58 -0.43
CA MET A 64 -13.91 -16.60 -0.73
C MET A 64 -13.97 -17.69 0.33
N ASP A 65 -12.81 -18.17 0.78
CA ASP A 65 -12.69 -19.31 1.69
C ASP A 65 -12.82 -18.89 3.16
N ASP A 66 -12.14 -17.80 3.57
CA ASP A 66 -12.00 -17.41 4.97
C ASP A 66 -12.75 -16.13 5.33
N GLY A 67 -13.23 -15.39 4.33
CA GLY A 67 -13.99 -14.15 4.47
C GLY A 67 -13.17 -12.90 4.73
N GLU A 68 -13.85 -11.75 4.68
CA GLU A 68 -13.22 -10.43 4.79
C GLU A 68 -12.51 -10.23 6.15
N LEU A 69 -13.09 -10.72 7.25
CA LEU A 69 -12.52 -10.53 8.58
C LEU A 69 -11.11 -11.15 8.68
N ARG A 70 -10.94 -12.36 8.15
CA ARG A 70 -9.63 -13.03 8.13
C ARG A 70 -8.61 -12.25 7.28
N PHE A 71 -9.03 -11.80 6.10
CA PHE A 71 -8.15 -10.98 5.26
C PHE A 71 -7.71 -9.70 5.98
N ARG A 72 -8.61 -8.99 6.68
CA ARG A 72 -8.26 -7.76 7.41
C ARG A 72 -7.27 -8.00 8.55
N GLN A 73 -7.35 -9.15 9.21
CA GLN A 73 -6.36 -9.55 10.22
C GLN A 73 -4.97 -9.77 9.60
N LEU A 74 -4.91 -10.44 8.46
CA LEU A 74 -3.66 -10.65 7.72
C LEU A 74 -3.08 -9.32 7.21
N GLU A 75 -3.91 -8.46 6.65
CA GLU A 75 -3.54 -7.13 6.15
C GLU A 75 -2.94 -6.28 7.28
N GLN A 76 -3.59 -6.20 8.43
CA GLN A 76 -3.11 -5.47 9.60
C GLN A 76 -1.76 -6.01 10.11
N ALA A 77 -1.65 -7.34 10.24
CA ALA A 77 -0.41 -7.98 10.68
C ALA A 77 0.75 -7.73 9.71
N GLU A 78 0.49 -7.84 8.39
CA GLU A 78 1.50 -7.59 7.36
C GLU A 78 1.95 -6.13 7.34
N VAL A 79 1.03 -5.17 7.47
CA VAL A 79 1.39 -3.74 7.55
C VAL A 79 2.28 -3.48 8.76
N ALA A 80 1.91 -3.97 9.94
CA ALA A 80 2.71 -3.81 11.16
C ALA A 80 4.11 -4.44 11.02
N SER A 81 4.18 -5.65 10.50
CA SER A 81 5.45 -6.35 10.24
C SER A 81 6.33 -5.61 9.23
N SER A 82 5.73 -5.13 8.12
CA SER A 82 6.44 -4.39 7.10
C SER A 82 7.01 -3.07 7.64
N LEU A 83 6.23 -2.30 8.40
CA LEU A 83 6.70 -1.03 8.96
C LEU A 83 7.81 -1.23 10.00
N ALA A 84 7.82 -2.36 10.72
CA ALA A 84 8.86 -2.67 11.68
C ALA A 84 10.18 -3.14 11.06
N SER A 85 10.16 -3.76 9.87
CA SER A 85 11.31 -4.46 9.30
C SER A 85 11.77 -3.95 7.94
N HIS A 86 10.94 -3.19 7.22
CA HIS A 86 11.24 -2.71 5.87
C HIS A 86 11.65 -1.24 5.88
N SER A 87 12.70 -0.92 5.14
CA SER A 87 13.09 0.46 4.82
C SER A 87 13.05 0.65 3.30
N GLY A 88 12.43 1.75 2.83
CA GLY A 88 12.31 2.01 1.40
C GLY A 88 10.89 2.40 0.99
N VAL A 89 10.38 1.81 -0.08
CA VAL A 89 9.02 2.09 -0.58
C VAL A 89 8.08 0.94 -0.22
N LEU A 90 7.01 1.26 0.49
CA LEU A 90 5.98 0.33 0.93
C LEU A 90 4.63 0.68 0.27
N SER A 91 4.07 -0.24 -0.52
CA SER A 91 2.74 -0.14 -1.11
C SER A 91 1.72 -0.85 -0.22
N LEU A 92 0.69 -0.15 0.23
CA LEU A 92 -0.38 -0.73 1.04
C LEU A 92 -1.57 -1.17 0.19
N GLY A 93 -2.26 -2.23 0.63
CA GLY A 93 -3.56 -2.61 0.09
C GLY A 93 -4.55 -1.43 0.11
N GLY A 94 -5.44 -1.35 -0.90
CA GLY A 94 -6.33 -0.20 -1.05
C GLY A 94 -7.30 0.04 0.10
N GLY A 95 -7.54 -0.97 0.95
CA GLY A 95 -8.39 -0.87 2.14
C GLY A 95 -7.63 -0.73 3.46
N ALA A 96 -6.33 -0.98 3.46
CA ALA A 96 -5.53 -1.10 4.68
C ALA A 96 -5.64 0.12 5.62
N VAL A 97 -5.65 1.33 5.05
CA VAL A 97 -5.73 2.57 5.83
C VAL A 97 -7.13 2.90 6.37
N MET A 98 -8.11 2.03 6.14
CA MET A 98 -9.44 2.15 6.79
C MET A 98 -9.42 1.59 8.21
N ASP A 99 -8.38 0.85 8.57
CA ASP A 99 -8.15 0.34 9.91
C ASP A 99 -7.38 1.35 10.77
N ARG A 100 -7.86 1.59 12.00
CA ARG A 100 -7.27 2.59 12.92
C ARG A 100 -5.86 2.22 13.38
N ALA A 101 -5.56 0.93 13.53
CA ALA A 101 -4.22 0.52 13.91
C ALA A 101 -3.22 0.75 12.79
N THR A 102 -3.63 0.52 11.54
CA THR A 102 -2.85 0.87 10.34
C THR A 102 -2.63 2.39 10.25
N GLU A 103 -3.68 3.20 10.47
CA GLU A 103 -3.53 4.66 10.51
C GLU A 103 -2.48 5.11 11.54
N ALA A 104 -2.55 4.55 12.75
CA ALA A 104 -1.59 4.87 13.81
C ALA A 104 -0.18 4.38 13.46
N ALA A 105 -0.05 3.23 12.84
CA ALA A 105 1.24 2.64 12.48
C ALA A 105 1.99 3.43 11.40
N ILE A 106 1.27 4.03 10.43
CA ILE A 106 1.89 4.86 9.38
C ILE A 106 2.16 6.30 9.82
N ALA A 107 1.69 6.69 11.02
CA ALA A 107 1.98 8.00 11.57
C ALA A 107 3.49 8.19 11.75
N GLY A 108 4.04 9.29 11.25
CA GLY A 108 5.48 9.56 11.29
C GLY A 108 6.25 9.08 10.05
N HIS A 109 5.63 8.32 9.15
CA HIS A 109 6.18 7.99 7.84
C HIS A 109 5.79 9.04 6.79
N THR A 110 6.51 9.08 5.66
CA THR A 110 6.07 9.88 4.52
C THR A 110 5.01 9.12 3.75
N VAL A 111 3.76 9.57 3.82
CA VAL A 111 2.61 8.94 3.19
C VAL A 111 2.26 9.67 1.89
N VAL A 112 2.26 8.97 0.77
CA VAL A 112 1.94 9.52 -0.55
C VAL A 112 0.64 8.93 -1.06
N PHE A 113 -0.35 9.78 -1.28
CA PHE A 113 -1.61 9.37 -1.89
C PHE A 113 -1.51 9.42 -3.42
N LEU A 114 -1.62 8.27 -4.06
CA LEU A 114 -1.72 8.17 -5.52
C LEU A 114 -3.18 8.32 -5.94
N ASP A 115 -3.55 9.53 -6.37
CA ASP A 115 -4.90 9.87 -6.79
C ASP A 115 -5.12 9.51 -8.25
N VAL A 116 -6.24 8.87 -8.56
CA VAL A 116 -6.64 8.44 -9.89
C VAL A 116 -8.14 8.65 -10.11
N GLY A 117 -8.51 9.14 -11.27
CA GLY A 117 -9.91 9.20 -11.69
C GLY A 117 -10.45 7.83 -12.13
N ILE A 118 -11.78 7.67 -12.08
CA ILE A 118 -12.48 6.43 -12.42
C ILE A 118 -12.14 5.93 -13.84
N ALA A 119 -11.97 6.83 -14.80
CA ALA A 119 -11.70 6.46 -16.20
C ALA A 119 -10.34 5.72 -16.36
N ASP A 120 -9.31 6.18 -15.66
CA ASP A 120 -7.99 5.56 -15.72
C ASP A 120 -7.89 4.34 -14.79
N ALA A 121 -8.53 4.39 -13.63
CA ALA A 121 -8.63 3.23 -12.75
C ALA A 121 -9.32 2.06 -13.45
N ALA A 122 -10.42 2.32 -14.15
CA ALA A 122 -11.16 1.32 -14.93
C ALA A 122 -10.32 0.62 -15.98
N LYS A 123 -9.51 1.40 -16.73
CA LYS A 123 -8.60 0.85 -17.75
C LYS A 123 -7.53 -0.04 -17.15
N ARG A 124 -7.01 0.31 -15.94
CA ARG A 124 -5.90 -0.38 -15.30
C ARG A 124 -6.32 -1.64 -14.55
N VAL A 125 -7.49 -1.63 -13.91
CA VAL A 125 -7.99 -2.76 -13.10
C VAL A 125 -8.64 -3.83 -13.97
N GLY A 126 -9.02 -3.51 -15.22
CA GLY A 126 -9.76 -4.44 -16.07
C GLY A 126 -11.05 -4.86 -15.35
N PHE A 127 -12.05 -4.02 -15.30
CA PHE A 127 -13.32 -4.29 -14.57
C PHE A 127 -14.01 -5.60 -15.01
N ASP A 128 -13.48 -6.28 -16.03
CA ASP A 128 -14.14 -7.41 -16.64
C ASP A 128 -13.83 -8.79 -16.04
N ARG A 129 -12.75 -9.01 -15.28
CA ARG A 129 -12.32 -10.41 -15.05
C ARG A 129 -11.70 -10.80 -13.71
N SER A 130 -11.29 -9.90 -12.81
CA SER A 130 -10.46 -10.32 -11.66
C SER A 130 -11.03 -10.06 -10.26
N ARG A 131 -12.22 -9.47 -10.14
CA ARG A 131 -12.85 -9.21 -8.83
C ARG A 131 -14.35 -9.49 -8.88
N PRO A 132 -14.79 -10.68 -8.42
CA PRO A 132 -16.22 -11.08 -8.44
C PRO A 132 -17.16 -10.11 -7.71
N MET A 133 -16.64 -9.36 -6.74
CA MET A 133 -17.41 -8.38 -5.98
C MET A 133 -17.85 -7.15 -6.77
N LEU A 134 -17.32 -6.93 -7.99
CA LEU A 134 -17.65 -5.78 -8.85
C LEU A 134 -18.50 -6.16 -10.08
N ALA A 135 -19.12 -7.36 -10.10
CA ALA A 135 -19.71 -7.94 -11.30
C ALA A 135 -20.95 -7.19 -11.83
N VAL A 136 -21.71 -6.47 -10.99
CA VAL A 136 -23.02 -5.90 -11.38
C VAL A 136 -22.99 -4.41 -11.74
N ASN A 137 -22.04 -3.63 -11.28
CA ASN A 137 -21.82 -2.23 -11.64
C ASN A 137 -20.41 -1.78 -11.18
N PRO A 138 -19.35 -2.22 -11.85
CA PRO A 138 -17.99 -1.99 -11.37
C PRO A 138 -17.63 -0.52 -11.20
N ARG A 139 -18.12 0.34 -12.10
CA ARG A 139 -17.86 1.78 -12.03
C ARG A 139 -18.57 2.44 -10.84
N GLY A 140 -19.84 2.12 -10.64
CA GLY A 140 -20.63 2.67 -9.53
C GLY A 140 -20.06 2.21 -8.18
N GLN A 141 -19.71 0.95 -8.05
CA GLN A 141 -19.10 0.41 -6.83
C GLN A 141 -17.72 1.04 -6.55
N TRP A 142 -16.91 1.23 -7.59
CA TRP A 142 -15.63 1.91 -7.44
C TRP A 142 -15.80 3.36 -7.00
N MET A 143 -16.76 4.08 -7.58
CA MET A 143 -17.06 5.47 -7.20
C MET A 143 -17.52 5.54 -5.74
N GLN A 144 -18.48 4.71 -5.34
CA GLN A 144 -18.96 4.65 -3.96
C GLN A 144 -17.84 4.31 -2.97
N MET A 145 -17.00 3.34 -3.31
CA MET A 145 -15.82 3.01 -2.52
C MET A 145 -14.86 4.20 -2.41
N MET A 146 -14.63 4.92 -3.51
CA MET A 146 -13.72 6.06 -3.54
C MET A 146 -14.26 7.23 -2.73
N ASP A 147 -15.56 7.52 -2.84
CA ASP A 147 -16.24 8.57 -2.06
C ASP A 147 -16.12 8.31 -0.56
N ALA A 148 -16.24 7.04 -0.14
CA ALA A 148 -16.11 6.66 1.26
C ALA A 148 -14.65 6.72 1.76
N ARG A 149 -13.64 6.44 0.90
CA ARG A 149 -12.23 6.31 1.31
C ARG A 149 -11.39 7.56 1.06
N ARG A 150 -11.76 8.40 0.10
CA ARG A 150 -11.01 9.62 -0.27
C ARG A 150 -10.70 10.52 0.93
N PRO A 151 -11.65 10.84 1.84
CA PRO A 151 -11.34 11.69 3.00
C PRO A 151 -10.22 11.11 3.88
N THR A 152 -10.17 9.77 4.01
CA THR A 152 -9.10 9.10 4.79
C THR A 152 -7.77 9.17 4.05
N TYR A 153 -7.73 8.91 2.74
CA TYR A 153 -6.49 9.03 1.97
C TYR A 153 -5.93 10.46 2.03
N GLU A 154 -6.78 11.48 1.84
CA GLU A 154 -6.37 12.89 1.88
C GLU A 154 -5.88 13.32 3.25
N ARG A 155 -6.53 12.87 4.32
CA ARG A 155 -6.15 13.18 5.71
C ARG A 155 -4.81 12.57 6.12
N LEU A 156 -4.53 11.36 5.67
CA LEU A 156 -3.32 10.62 6.04
C LEU A 156 -2.11 10.98 5.19
N ALA A 157 -2.33 11.50 4.00
CA ALA A 157 -1.26 11.80 3.06
C ALA A 157 -0.42 12.99 3.51
N THR A 158 0.89 12.84 3.46
CA THR A 158 1.84 13.97 3.50
C THR A 158 1.65 14.85 2.28
N PHE A 159 1.41 14.22 1.12
CA PHE A 159 1.00 14.88 -0.13
C PHE A 159 0.32 13.89 -1.07
N ALA A 160 -0.46 14.42 -2.02
CA ALA A 160 -1.09 13.65 -3.08
C ALA A 160 -0.41 13.88 -4.43
N VAL A 161 -0.42 12.86 -5.31
CA VAL A 161 0.09 12.91 -6.68
C VAL A 161 -0.97 12.36 -7.63
N GLN A 162 -1.30 13.14 -8.66
CA GLN A 162 -2.22 12.70 -9.73
C GLN A 162 -1.52 11.71 -10.66
N THR A 163 -2.21 10.60 -10.95
CA THR A 163 -1.63 9.53 -11.78
C THR A 163 -2.28 9.39 -13.16
N ALA A 164 -3.36 10.15 -13.42
CA ALA A 164 -4.09 10.09 -14.67
C ALA A 164 -3.21 10.52 -15.86
N GLY A 165 -3.18 9.72 -16.93
CA GLY A 165 -2.46 10.04 -18.17
C GLY A 165 -0.93 10.11 -18.05
N ARG A 166 -0.34 9.66 -16.94
CA ARG A 166 1.10 9.75 -16.66
C ARG A 166 1.79 8.40 -16.62
N THR A 167 3.08 8.38 -16.94
CA THR A 167 3.89 7.17 -16.79
C THR A 167 4.29 6.93 -15.33
N PRO A 168 4.53 5.69 -14.91
CA PRO A 168 5.03 5.40 -13.57
C PRO A 168 6.35 6.12 -13.25
N GLN A 169 7.20 6.31 -14.25
CA GLN A 169 8.49 6.99 -14.14
C GLN A 169 8.32 8.48 -13.84
N ASP A 170 7.39 9.17 -14.54
CA ASP A 170 7.09 10.57 -14.29
C ASP A 170 6.52 10.80 -12.90
N ILE A 171 5.66 9.89 -12.45
CA ILE A 171 5.06 9.95 -11.10
C ILE A 171 6.16 9.71 -10.05
N ALA A 172 7.01 8.71 -10.24
CA ALA A 172 8.12 8.41 -9.35
C ALA A 172 9.11 9.58 -9.26
N ALA A 173 9.42 10.23 -10.38
CA ALA A 173 10.29 11.41 -10.42
C ALA A 173 9.70 12.59 -9.63
N GLU A 174 8.39 12.86 -9.77
CA GLU A 174 7.72 13.89 -8.97
C GLU A 174 7.78 13.58 -7.48
N ILE A 175 7.50 12.31 -7.09
CA ILE A 175 7.58 11.90 -5.69
C ILE A 175 9.00 12.09 -5.16
N ALA A 176 10.02 11.63 -5.87
CA ALA A 176 11.42 11.78 -5.47
C ALA A 176 11.82 13.25 -5.29
N GLN A 177 11.38 14.12 -6.19
CA GLN A 177 11.62 15.57 -6.08
C GLN A 177 10.97 16.16 -4.82
N ARG A 178 9.72 15.77 -4.50
CA ARG A 178 9.02 16.24 -3.29
C ARG A 178 9.63 15.69 -1.99
N LEU A 179 10.30 14.55 -2.06
CA LEU A 179 11.08 13.98 -0.96
C LEU A 179 12.43 14.70 -0.73
N GLY A 180 12.77 15.70 -1.55
CA GLY A 180 14.04 16.43 -1.47
C GLY A 180 15.25 15.64 -1.95
N LYS A 181 15.04 14.56 -2.71
CA LYS A 181 16.13 13.82 -3.35
C LYS A 181 16.35 14.33 -4.79
N PRO A 182 17.57 14.75 -5.17
CA PRO A 182 17.88 15.18 -6.53
C PRO A 182 17.67 14.02 -7.52
N ARG A 183 17.42 14.41 -8.79
CA ARG A 183 17.34 13.49 -9.93
C ARG A 183 18.65 12.75 -10.14
#